data_13d301e35fe04b3be3030776c94a4b1a
#
_entry.id   13d301e35fe04b3be3030776c94a4b1a
#
_cell.length_a   1.000
_cell.length_b   1.000
_cell.length_c   1.000
_cell.angle_alpha   90.00
_cell.angle_beta   90.00
_cell.angle_gamma   90.00
#
_symmetry.space_group_name_H-M   'P 1'
#
loop_
_entity.id
_entity.type
_entity.pdbx_description
1 polymer ?
#
loop_
_entity_poly.entity_id
_entity_poly.type
_entity_poly.pdbx_seq_one_letter_code
_entity_poly.pdbx_strand_id
1 'polypeptide(L)'
;MNMMTRKRLLSFLLLAALPAGASATLKARAPAQVSFVALGPAGLRIEGKSSDLQVTDRPDALVVTVPLSKLETGISLRDHHMQEKYLESQKYPNAQLAVARSAIKFPAAGQTTEGTVPATLALHGKSKTVPVHYKASRNGNAYDVKGDLKVDFREFGIEIPNYLGATVKPPVDVNVAFVLDET
;
A
#
# COMPACT_ATOMS: atom_id res chain seq x y z
N MET A 1 -16.05 77.99 -21.26
CA MET A 1 -16.71 77.15 -20.28
C MET A 1 -16.51 75.72 -20.77
N ASN A 2 -15.38 75.08 -20.28
CA ASN A 2 -14.92 73.79 -20.79
C ASN A 2 -15.43 72.65 -19.91
N MET A 3 -16.23 71.81 -20.54
CA MET A 3 -16.73 70.57 -19.91
C MET A 3 -15.76 69.41 -20.21
N MET A 4 -14.93 69.04 -19.23
CA MET A 4 -14.04 67.87 -19.29
C MET A 4 -14.81 66.58 -19.12
N THR A 5 -14.90 65.79 -20.15
CA THR A 5 -15.50 64.43 -20.13
C THR A 5 -14.46 63.43 -19.60
N ARG A 6 -14.66 62.95 -18.39
CA ARG A 6 -13.84 61.84 -17.80
C ARG A 6 -14.25 60.48 -18.39
N LYS A 7 -13.41 59.93 -19.26
CA LYS A 7 -13.50 58.55 -19.72
C LYS A 7 -13.06 57.59 -18.57
N ARG A 8 -14.00 56.82 -18.04
CA ARG A 8 -13.70 55.74 -17.12
C ARG A 8 -13.25 54.50 -17.93
N LEU A 9 -11.97 54.13 -17.83
CA LEU A 9 -11.48 52.82 -18.29
C LEU A 9 -11.99 51.75 -17.30
N LEU A 10 -12.90 50.88 -17.77
CA LEU A 10 -13.18 49.61 -17.07
C LEU A 10 -12.08 48.60 -17.45
N SER A 11 -11.16 48.33 -16.55
CA SER A 11 -10.23 47.19 -16.68
C SER A 11 -10.99 45.91 -16.38
N PHE A 12 -11.27 45.11 -17.42
CA PHE A 12 -11.76 43.73 -17.28
C PHE A 12 -10.60 42.86 -16.84
N LEU A 13 -10.61 42.47 -15.58
CA LEU A 13 -9.69 41.45 -15.04
C LEU A 13 -10.17 40.08 -15.49
N LEU A 14 -9.56 39.54 -16.56
CA LEU A 14 -9.83 38.19 -17.06
C LEU A 14 -9.20 37.20 -16.10
N LEU A 15 -10.01 36.63 -15.19
CA LEU A 15 -9.61 35.58 -14.28
C LEU A 15 -9.51 34.27 -15.11
N ALA A 16 -8.31 33.91 -15.55
CA ALA A 16 -8.04 32.64 -16.20
C ALA A 16 -8.20 31.51 -15.19
N ALA A 17 -9.33 30.79 -15.25
CA ALA A 17 -9.51 29.54 -14.55
C ALA A 17 -8.53 28.51 -15.12
N LEU A 18 -7.50 28.15 -14.34
CA LEU A 18 -6.64 27.02 -14.65
C LEU A 18 -7.49 25.75 -14.62
N PRO A 19 -7.46 24.89 -15.65
CA PRO A 19 -8.14 23.61 -15.59
C PRO A 19 -7.53 22.79 -14.45
N ALA A 20 -8.33 22.41 -13.47
CA ALA A 20 -7.96 21.41 -12.50
C ALA A 20 -7.67 20.13 -13.31
N GLY A 21 -6.40 19.76 -13.41
CA GLY A 21 -6.00 18.53 -14.10
C GLY A 21 -6.73 17.36 -13.46
N ALA A 22 -7.57 16.68 -14.24
CA ALA A 22 -8.19 15.44 -13.82
C ALA A 22 -7.06 14.45 -13.52
N SER A 23 -6.86 14.13 -12.24
CA SER A 23 -5.94 13.06 -11.85
C SER A 23 -6.51 11.76 -12.38
N ALA A 24 -5.77 11.07 -13.25
CA ALA A 24 -6.16 9.76 -13.74
C ALA A 24 -6.39 8.82 -12.55
N THR A 25 -7.44 8.04 -12.62
CA THR A 25 -7.79 7.04 -11.58
C THR A 25 -7.04 5.75 -11.87
N LEU A 26 -6.48 5.14 -10.82
CA LEU A 26 -5.76 3.88 -10.91
C LEU A 26 -6.65 2.74 -10.44
N LYS A 27 -6.76 1.68 -11.24
CA LYS A 27 -7.52 0.49 -10.91
C LYS A 27 -6.63 -0.74 -10.89
N ALA A 28 -6.67 -1.48 -9.78
CA ALA A 28 -5.91 -2.73 -9.68
C ALA A 28 -6.47 -3.78 -10.63
N ARG A 29 -5.57 -4.48 -11.32
CA ARG A 29 -5.86 -5.64 -12.16
C ARG A 29 -5.35 -6.90 -11.48
N ALA A 30 -6.13 -7.97 -11.56
CA ALA A 30 -5.71 -9.29 -11.10
C ALA A 30 -4.65 -9.91 -12.04
N PRO A 31 -3.69 -10.72 -11.52
CA PRO A 31 -3.55 -11.06 -10.11
C PRO A 31 -2.82 -9.95 -9.32
N ALA A 32 -3.27 -9.76 -8.07
CA ALA A 32 -2.56 -8.97 -7.09
C ALA A 32 -2.16 -9.89 -5.94
N GLN A 33 -0.89 -9.90 -5.55
CA GLN A 33 -0.34 -10.91 -4.65
C GLN A 33 0.39 -10.26 -3.47
N VAL A 34 0.25 -10.87 -2.31
CA VAL A 34 1.08 -10.65 -1.14
C VAL A 34 1.77 -11.94 -0.75
N SER A 35 3.02 -11.84 -0.33
CA SER A 35 3.76 -12.94 0.29
C SER A 35 4.51 -12.45 1.51
N PHE A 36 4.74 -13.33 2.46
CA PHE A 36 5.59 -13.04 3.60
C PHE A 36 6.57 -14.19 3.87
N VAL A 37 7.68 -13.84 4.49
CA VAL A 37 8.68 -14.80 4.96
C VAL A 37 8.97 -14.51 6.43
N ALA A 38 8.70 -15.48 7.27
CA ALA A 38 9.05 -15.47 8.68
C ALA A 38 10.17 -16.50 8.95
N LEU A 39 11.09 -16.18 9.85
CA LEU A 39 12.17 -17.07 10.24
C LEU A 39 11.81 -17.77 11.54
N GLY A 40 11.81 -19.09 11.50
CA GLY A 40 11.70 -19.96 12.66
C GLY A 40 13.07 -20.35 13.23
N PRO A 41 13.10 -21.31 14.17
CA PRO A 41 14.32 -21.85 14.74
C PRO A 41 15.22 -22.48 13.68
N ALA A 42 16.53 -22.47 13.94
CA ALA A 42 17.55 -23.06 13.04
C ALA A 42 17.47 -22.58 11.58
N GLY A 43 16.92 -21.37 11.35
CA GLY A 43 16.79 -20.82 10.00
C GLY A 43 15.60 -21.36 9.19
N LEU A 44 14.68 -22.09 9.82
CA LEU A 44 13.45 -22.55 9.16
C LEU A 44 12.71 -21.36 8.54
N ARG A 45 12.50 -21.39 7.23
CA ARG A 45 11.71 -20.38 6.51
C ARG A 45 10.25 -20.80 6.50
N ILE A 46 9.40 -19.92 6.99
CA ILE A 46 7.95 -20.05 6.94
C ILE A 46 7.46 -19.03 5.93
N GLU A 47 7.00 -19.51 4.80
CA GLU A 47 6.50 -18.69 3.72
C GLU A 47 4.97 -18.76 3.71
N GLY A 48 4.33 -17.61 3.49
CA GLY A 48 2.89 -17.56 3.29
C GLY A 48 2.57 -16.57 2.18
N LYS A 49 1.37 -16.71 1.59
CA LYS A 49 0.91 -15.92 0.47
C LYS A 49 -0.60 -15.77 0.44
N SER A 50 -1.07 -14.78 -0.31
CA SER A 50 -2.46 -14.66 -0.76
C SER A 50 -2.51 -13.97 -2.12
N SER A 51 -3.50 -14.30 -2.94
CA SER A 51 -3.85 -13.59 -4.18
C SER A 51 -5.08 -12.68 -4.04
N ASP A 52 -5.58 -12.49 -2.82
CA ASP A 52 -6.76 -11.66 -2.53
C ASP A 52 -6.40 -10.22 -2.10
N LEU A 53 -5.20 -9.76 -2.45
CA LEU A 53 -4.78 -8.38 -2.22
C LEU A 53 -5.62 -7.41 -3.05
N GLN A 54 -6.12 -6.35 -2.42
CA GLN A 54 -6.90 -5.30 -3.05
C GLN A 54 -6.14 -3.98 -2.99
N VAL A 55 -6.20 -3.20 -4.06
CA VAL A 55 -5.63 -1.84 -4.08
C VAL A 55 -6.74 -0.85 -4.41
N THR A 56 -6.89 0.16 -3.56
CA THR A 56 -7.85 1.25 -3.74
C THR A 56 -7.09 2.56 -3.95
N ASP A 57 -7.33 3.21 -5.08
CA ASP A 57 -6.83 4.56 -5.34
C ASP A 57 -7.77 5.58 -4.71
N ARG A 58 -7.22 6.40 -3.80
CA ARG A 58 -7.90 7.53 -3.17
C ARG A 58 -7.23 8.83 -3.59
N PRO A 59 -7.89 9.97 -3.49
CA PRO A 59 -7.32 11.26 -3.87
C PRO A 59 -5.98 11.57 -3.18
N ASP A 60 -5.83 11.14 -1.93
CA ASP A 60 -4.68 11.41 -1.06
C ASP A 60 -3.73 10.22 -0.88
N ALA A 61 -4.18 8.98 -1.14
CA ALA A 61 -3.39 7.77 -0.86
C ALA A 61 -3.74 6.59 -1.77
N LEU A 62 -2.74 5.74 -2.03
CA LEU A 62 -2.94 4.36 -2.45
C LEU A 62 -3.07 3.47 -1.20
N VAL A 63 -4.16 2.73 -1.10
CA VAL A 63 -4.42 1.83 0.03
C VAL A 63 -4.40 0.39 -0.46
N VAL A 64 -3.43 -0.37 0.06
CA VAL A 64 -3.33 -1.83 -0.16
C VAL A 64 -4.00 -2.52 1.01
N THR A 65 -4.99 -3.37 0.74
CA THR A 65 -5.74 -4.14 1.74
C THR A 65 -5.52 -5.62 1.53
N VAL A 66 -5.14 -6.32 2.59
CA VAL A 66 -4.92 -7.77 2.61
C VAL A 66 -5.90 -8.40 3.58
N PRO A 67 -6.87 -9.21 3.11
CA PRO A 67 -7.72 -10.02 3.97
C PRO A 67 -6.89 -11.07 4.71
N LEU A 68 -6.80 -10.98 6.05
CA LEU A 68 -5.92 -11.84 6.85
C LEU A 68 -6.36 -13.30 6.86
N SER A 69 -7.65 -13.56 6.72
CA SER A 69 -8.22 -14.92 6.61
C SER A 69 -7.88 -15.64 5.28
N LYS A 70 -7.25 -14.92 4.34
CA LYS A 70 -6.84 -15.46 3.02
C LYS A 70 -5.35 -15.71 2.92
N LEU A 71 -4.61 -15.46 3.99
CA LEU A 71 -3.19 -15.81 4.06
C LEU A 71 -3.03 -17.30 4.30
N GLU A 72 -2.22 -17.96 3.47
CA GLU A 72 -1.98 -19.40 3.51
C GLU A 72 -0.48 -19.69 3.51
N THR A 73 -0.06 -20.64 4.34
CA THR A 73 1.32 -21.13 4.42
C THR A 73 1.47 -22.53 3.84
N GLY A 74 0.36 -23.13 3.38
CA GLY A 74 0.31 -24.48 2.85
C GLY A 74 0.23 -25.61 3.90
N ILE A 75 0.07 -25.26 5.17
CA ILE A 75 -0.16 -26.22 6.27
C ILE A 75 -1.39 -25.76 7.06
N SER A 76 -2.51 -26.46 6.89
CA SER A 76 -3.82 -26.05 7.41
C SER A 76 -3.83 -25.75 8.91
N LEU A 77 -3.15 -26.56 9.75
CA LEU A 77 -3.08 -26.32 11.19
C LEU A 77 -2.31 -25.01 11.50
N ARG A 78 -1.24 -24.72 10.77
CA ARG A 78 -0.48 -23.48 10.91
C ARG A 78 -1.30 -22.29 10.46
N ASP A 79 -2.03 -22.41 9.36
CA ASP A 79 -2.91 -21.37 8.82
C ASP A 79 -4.02 -21.03 9.82
N HIS A 80 -4.65 -22.04 10.40
CA HIS A 80 -5.65 -21.88 11.45
C HIS A 80 -5.09 -21.13 12.67
N HIS A 81 -3.92 -21.56 13.20
CA HIS A 81 -3.29 -20.85 14.31
C HIS A 81 -2.89 -19.42 13.95
N MET A 82 -2.34 -19.20 12.75
CA MET A 82 -1.97 -17.88 12.29
C MET A 82 -3.18 -16.95 12.23
N GLN A 83 -4.27 -17.41 11.62
CA GLN A 83 -5.46 -16.60 11.39
C GLN A 83 -6.26 -16.36 12.67
N GLU A 84 -6.46 -17.38 13.51
CA GLU A 84 -7.35 -17.28 14.66
C GLU A 84 -6.64 -16.83 15.93
N LYS A 85 -5.46 -17.38 16.22
CA LYS A 85 -4.76 -17.12 17.47
C LYS A 85 -3.89 -15.88 17.42
N TYR A 86 -3.11 -15.70 16.32
CA TYR A 86 -2.10 -14.64 16.28
C TYR A 86 -2.61 -13.38 15.57
N LEU A 87 -3.25 -13.50 14.43
CA LEU A 87 -3.79 -12.37 13.70
C LEU A 87 -5.21 -11.99 14.14
N GLU A 88 -5.90 -12.85 14.89
CA GLU A 88 -7.30 -12.65 15.31
C GLU A 88 -8.18 -12.14 14.15
N SER A 89 -8.11 -12.84 13.00
CA SER A 89 -8.67 -12.36 11.72
C SER A 89 -10.20 -12.15 11.74
N GLN A 90 -10.91 -12.74 12.68
CA GLN A 90 -12.33 -12.47 12.90
C GLN A 90 -12.56 -11.08 13.50
N LYS A 91 -11.66 -10.63 14.36
CA LYS A 91 -11.72 -9.31 15.02
C LYS A 91 -11.02 -8.22 14.20
N TYR A 92 -9.93 -8.58 13.55
CA TYR A 92 -9.12 -7.71 12.70
C TYR A 92 -9.01 -8.32 11.31
N PRO A 93 -10.06 -8.19 10.48
CA PRO A 93 -10.14 -8.96 9.23
C PRO A 93 -9.10 -8.58 8.18
N ASN A 94 -8.54 -7.38 8.26
CA ASN A 94 -7.65 -6.86 7.23
C ASN A 94 -6.37 -6.24 7.82
N ALA A 95 -5.27 -6.41 7.10
CA ALA A 95 -4.14 -5.49 7.16
C ALA A 95 -4.30 -4.43 6.08
N GLN A 96 -3.99 -3.16 6.40
CA GLN A 96 -4.07 -2.04 5.44
C GLN A 96 -2.78 -1.25 5.45
N LEU A 97 -2.23 -1.01 4.26
CA LEU A 97 -1.06 -0.16 4.06
C LEU A 97 -1.48 1.05 3.22
N ALA A 98 -1.43 2.24 3.82
CA ALA A 98 -1.74 3.50 3.15
C ALA A 98 -0.46 4.25 2.83
N VAL A 99 -0.21 4.48 1.54
CA VAL A 99 0.93 5.27 1.04
C VAL A 99 0.39 6.60 0.51
N ALA A 100 0.89 7.73 1.03
CA ALA A 100 0.50 9.04 0.53
C ALA A 100 0.79 9.16 -0.97
N ARG A 101 -0.21 9.58 -1.77
CA ARG A 101 -0.06 9.68 -3.22
C ARG A 101 1.05 10.65 -3.62
N SER A 102 1.24 11.72 -2.85
CA SER A 102 2.31 12.71 -3.03
C SER A 102 3.74 12.17 -2.78
N ALA A 103 3.86 11.06 -2.05
CA ALA A 103 5.16 10.44 -1.78
C ALA A 103 5.58 9.47 -2.91
N ILE A 104 4.63 9.04 -3.75
CA ILE A 104 4.88 8.09 -4.84
C ILE A 104 5.37 8.84 -6.08
N LYS A 105 6.53 8.45 -6.62
CA LYS A 105 7.00 8.92 -7.91
C LYS A 105 6.52 7.95 -8.99
N PHE A 106 5.49 8.35 -9.72
CA PHE A 106 4.99 7.56 -10.84
C PHE A 106 5.97 7.64 -12.03
N PRO A 107 6.36 6.50 -12.64
CA PRO A 107 7.27 6.52 -13.78
C PRO A 107 6.60 7.10 -15.04
N ALA A 108 7.39 7.76 -15.90
CA ALA A 108 6.96 8.10 -17.24
C ALA A 108 6.83 6.83 -18.12
N ALA A 109 6.13 6.92 -19.24
CA ALA A 109 5.94 5.80 -20.15
C ALA A 109 7.28 5.14 -20.55
N GLY A 110 7.37 3.82 -20.43
CA GLY A 110 8.57 3.03 -20.70
C GLY A 110 9.67 3.14 -19.65
N GLN A 111 9.41 3.82 -18.52
CA GLN A 111 10.41 4.01 -17.46
C GLN A 111 10.08 3.21 -16.20
N THR A 112 11.07 3.14 -15.33
CA THR A 112 10.97 2.54 -13.99
C THR A 112 11.41 3.55 -12.95
N THR A 113 10.70 3.63 -11.84
CA THR A 113 11.10 4.37 -10.65
C THR A 113 11.15 3.42 -9.47
N GLU A 114 12.04 3.70 -8.54
CA GLU A 114 12.14 2.99 -7.27
C GLU A 114 12.47 3.99 -6.15
N GLY A 115 12.15 3.62 -4.93
CA GLY A 115 12.42 4.46 -3.78
C GLY A 115 11.87 3.86 -2.49
N THR A 116 12.13 4.55 -1.39
CA THR A 116 11.58 4.22 -0.07
C THR A 116 10.71 5.37 0.39
N VAL A 117 9.49 5.05 0.79
CA VAL A 117 8.49 6.04 1.25
C VAL A 117 7.93 5.64 2.60
N PRO A 118 7.56 6.59 3.46
CA PRO A 118 6.81 6.29 4.66
C PRO A 118 5.37 5.89 4.28
N ALA A 119 4.86 4.85 4.93
CA ALA A 119 3.49 4.40 4.79
C ALA A 119 2.88 4.11 6.16
N THR A 120 1.57 4.24 6.28
CA THR A 120 0.85 3.87 7.51
C THR A 120 0.35 2.44 7.36
N LEU A 121 0.89 1.53 8.18
CA LEU A 121 0.41 0.16 8.30
C LEU A 121 -0.57 0.05 9.46
N ALA A 122 -1.81 -0.32 9.17
CA ALA A 122 -2.82 -0.70 10.16
C ALA A 122 -2.90 -2.23 10.20
N LEU A 123 -2.61 -2.81 11.37
CA LEU A 123 -2.57 -4.24 11.61
C LEU A 123 -2.98 -4.51 13.05
N HIS A 124 -3.83 -5.52 13.27
CA HIS A 124 -4.25 -5.96 14.61
C HIS A 124 -4.76 -4.80 15.51
N GLY A 125 -5.55 -3.90 14.93
CA GLY A 125 -6.14 -2.74 15.60
C GLY A 125 -5.17 -1.59 15.94
N LYS A 126 -3.91 -1.67 15.54
CA LYS A 126 -2.90 -0.62 15.72
C LYS A 126 -2.42 -0.07 14.39
N SER A 127 -2.00 1.19 14.38
CA SER A 127 -1.42 1.85 13.20
C SER A 127 -0.01 2.35 13.50
N LYS A 128 0.92 2.10 12.60
CA LYS A 128 2.33 2.51 12.68
C LYS A 128 2.82 3.02 11.34
N THR A 129 3.71 3.99 11.37
CA THR A 129 4.46 4.38 10.17
C THR A 129 5.62 3.43 9.97
N VAL A 130 5.70 2.86 8.77
CA VAL A 130 6.74 1.92 8.35
C VAL A 130 7.38 2.39 7.04
N PRO A 131 8.69 2.17 6.83
CA PRO A 131 9.30 2.40 5.53
C PRO A 131 8.88 1.29 4.57
N VAL A 132 8.48 1.67 3.37
CA VAL A 132 8.15 0.76 2.27
C VAL A 132 9.09 1.06 1.12
N HIS A 133 9.86 0.08 0.71
CA HIS A 133 10.60 0.14 -0.54
C HIS A 133 9.66 -0.26 -1.68
N TYR A 134 9.65 0.49 -2.78
CA TYR A 134 8.83 0.18 -3.94
C TYR A 134 9.61 0.30 -5.24
N LYS A 135 9.17 -0.47 -6.24
CA LYS A 135 9.59 -0.36 -7.62
C LYS A 135 8.35 -0.37 -8.50
N ALA A 136 8.23 0.64 -9.36
CA ALA A 136 7.13 0.77 -10.30
C ALA A 136 7.67 0.94 -11.71
N SER A 137 7.16 0.17 -12.67
CA SER A 137 7.49 0.27 -14.11
C SER A 137 6.23 0.59 -14.89
N ARG A 138 6.28 1.55 -15.81
CA ARG A 138 5.13 1.92 -16.64
C ARG A 138 5.25 1.35 -18.04
N ASN A 139 4.24 0.55 -18.43
CA ASN A 139 4.09 -0.04 -19.76
C ASN A 139 2.74 0.42 -20.36
N GLY A 140 2.79 1.42 -21.24
CA GLY A 140 1.58 2.07 -21.76
C GLY A 140 0.78 2.74 -20.63
N ASN A 141 -0.46 2.30 -20.42
CA ASN A 141 -1.36 2.78 -19.37
C ASN A 141 -1.32 1.91 -18.10
N ALA A 142 -0.40 0.94 -18.01
CA ALA A 142 -0.30 0.05 -16.86
C ALA A 142 0.99 0.32 -16.07
N TYR A 143 0.89 0.19 -14.74
CA TYR A 143 2.01 0.23 -13.82
C TYR A 143 2.19 -1.14 -13.17
N ASP A 144 3.34 -1.78 -13.43
CA ASP A 144 3.76 -2.96 -12.67
C ASP A 144 4.42 -2.50 -11.38
N VAL A 145 3.82 -2.84 -10.24
CA VAL A 145 4.26 -2.39 -8.93
C VAL A 145 4.72 -3.57 -8.08
N LYS A 146 5.89 -3.43 -7.48
CA LYS A 146 6.40 -4.30 -6.42
C LYS A 146 6.71 -3.45 -5.20
N GLY A 147 6.41 -3.96 -4.03
CA GLY A 147 6.73 -3.31 -2.76
C GLY A 147 7.23 -4.33 -1.75
N ASP A 148 8.15 -3.92 -0.90
CA ASP A 148 8.64 -4.71 0.21
C ASP A 148 8.75 -3.88 1.48
N LEU A 149 8.47 -4.51 2.61
CA LEU A 149 8.60 -3.93 3.93
C LEU A 149 8.90 -5.01 4.98
N LYS A 150 9.44 -4.57 6.10
CA LYS A 150 9.65 -5.43 7.28
C LYS A 150 8.62 -5.09 8.34
N VAL A 151 7.98 -6.11 8.89
CA VAL A 151 6.95 -5.95 9.93
C VAL A 151 7.39 -6.62 11.21
N ASP A 152 7.63 -5.82 12.25
CA ASP A 152 7.76 -6.36 13.61
C ASP A 152 6.37 -6.45 14.23
N PHE A 153 5.81 -7.65 14.23
CA PHE A 153 4.44 -7.89 14.69
C PHE A 153 4.26 -7.60 16.19
N ARG A 154 5.34 -7.54 17.00
CA ARG A 154 5.29 -7.14 18.43
C ARG A 154 4.82 -5.70 18.58
N GLU A 155 5.18 -4.81 17.65
CA GLU A 155 4.76 -3.41 17.65
C GLU A 155 3.25 -3.26 17.48
N PHE A 156 2.61 -4.26 16.87
CA PHE A 156 1.16 -4.33 16.68
C PHE A 156 0.45 -5.11 17.80
N GLY A 157 1.18 -5.59 18.81
CA GLY A 157 0.63 -6.35 19.93
C GLY A 157 0.26 -7.79 19.57
N ILE A 158 0.82 -8.30 18.50
CA ILE A 158 0.70 -9.69 18.10
C ILE A 158 1.74 -10.49 18.90
N GLU A 159 1.30 -11.56 19.56
CA GLU A 159 2.18 -12.44 20.30
C GLU A 159 3.17 -13.15 19.37
N ILE A 160 4.36 -13.43 19.86
CA ILE A 160 5.35 -14.22 19.13
C ILE A 160 4.85 -15.65 18.99
N PRO A 161 4.62 -16.15 17.76
CA PRO A 161 4.21 -17.52 17.53
C PRO A 161 5.25 -18.49 18.14
N ASN A 162 4.77 -19.34 19.01
CA ASN A 162 5.58 -20.38 19.66
C ASN A 162 4.87 -21.73 19.51
N TYR A 163 5.58 -22.73 19.03
CA TYR A 163 5.11 -24.10 18.97
C TYR A 163 6.23 -25.04 19.45
N LEU A 164 5.99 -25.74 20.56
CA LEU A 164 6.95 -26.67 21.18
C LEU A 164 8.36 -26.05 21.41
N GLY A 165 8.41 -24.79 21.88
CA GLY A 165 9.66 -24.06 22.10
C GLY A 165 10.27 -23.44 20.82
N ALA A 166 9.67 -23.68 19.67
CA ALA A 166 10.07 -23.09 18.39
C ALA A 166 9.37 -21.72 18.20
N THR A 167 10.14 -20.64 18.20
CA THR A 167 9.61 -19.29 18.07
C THR A 167 9.91 -18.68 16.70
N VAL A 168 8.95 -17.92 16.17
CA VAL A 168 9.15 -17.09 14.97
C VAL A 168 9.94 -15.85 15.36
N LYS A 169 10.97 -15.51 14.58
CA LYS A 169 11.83 -14.34 14.83
C LYS A 169 11.28 -13.13 14.06
N PRO A 170 10.94 -12.01 14.73
CA PRO A 170 10.66 -10.75 14.05
C PRO A 170 11.98 -10.08 13.57
N PRO A 171 11.96 -9.20 12.55
CA PRO A 171 10.78 -8.88 11.75
C PRO A 171 10.45 -9.94 10.69
N VAL A 172 9.23 -9.87 10.16
CA VAL A 172 8.76 -10.64 9.01
C VAL A 172 8.97 -9.81 7.75
N ASP A 173 9.51 -10.42 6.70
CA ASP A 173 9.62 -9.78 5.38
C ASP A 173 8.29 -9.95 4.64
N VAL A 174 7.73 -8.83 4.16
CA VAL A 174 6.46 -8.81 3.42
C VAL A 174 6.72 -8.23 2.03
N ASN A 175 6.23 -8.91 1.00
CA ASN A 175 6.32 -8.48 -0.39
C ASN A 175 4.92 -8.39 -1.00
N VAL A 176 4.68 -7.38 -1.82
CA VAL A 176 3.47 -7.23 -2.61
C VAL A 176 3.82 -7.05 -4.08
N ALA A 177 2.96 -7.57 -4.96
CA ALA A 177 3.09 -7.35 -6.40
C ALA A 177 1.69 -7.21 -7.00
N PHE A 178 1.47 -6.16 -7.79
CA PHE A 178 0.20 -5.91 -8.46
C PHE A 178 0.38 -5.03 -9.68
N VAL A 179 -0.63 -4.99 -10.53
CA VAL A 179 -0.69 -4.10 -11.69
C VAL A 179 -1.81 -3.09 -11.49
N LEU A 180 -1.53 -1.82 -11.79
CA LEU A 180 -2.53 -0.75 -11.82
C LEU A 180 -2.71 -0.29 -13.25
N ASP A 181 -3.95 -0.26 -13.72
CA ASP A 181 -4.32 0.34 -15.01
C ASP A 181 -4.79 1.78 -14.78
N GLU A 182 -4.30 2.71 -15.58
CA GLU A 182 -4.72 4.11 -15.62
C GLU A 182 -6.00 4.21 -16.46
N THR A 183 -7.08 4.73 -15.87
CA THR A 183 -8.41 4.82 -16.49
C THR A 183 -8.90 6.27 -16.54
#